data_e582ab8bd49d63d4185f8093ae6bac97
#
_entry.id   e582ab8bd49d63d4185f8093ae6bac97
#
_cell.length_a   1.000
_cell.length_b   1.000
_cell.length_c   1.000
_cell.angle_alpha   90.00
_cell.angle_beta   90.00
_cell.angle_gamma   90.00
#
_symmetry.space_group_name_H-M   'P 1'
#
loop_
_entity.id
_entity.type
_entity.pdbx_description
1 polymer ?
#
loop_
_entity_poly.entity_id
_entity_poly.type
_entity_poly.pdbx_seq_one_letter_code
_entity_poly.pdbx_strand_id
1 'polypeptide(L)'
;MRLLLLDNFDSFTFTLADYLRQLGAEVLVRRNDVPLAELERLDFDGIVLSPGPGMPAQAGVMPALIAAFYQTRPMLGVCLGHQALGEFFGSKVVRAARPMHGKVSEMRCDTSEPLFAGLPATQPVTRYHSLILSEPLPTTVLALAHTTGPQPELMALRHRTLPLYGVQFHPEALLTTHGLAILANWLRCCIIV
;
A
#
# COMPACT_ATOMS: atom_id res chain seq x y z
N MET A 1 -10.60 -15.49 -2.15
CA MET A 1 -9.94 -14.47 -2.96
C MET A 1 -8.47 -14.84 -3.12
N ARG A 2 -7.97 -14.88 -4.34
CA ARG A 2 -6.56 -15.18 -4.66
C ARG A 2 -5.83 -13.86 -4.93
N LEU A 3 -4.72 -13.60 -4.23
CA LEU A 3 -3.95 -12.37 -4.34
C LEU A 3 -2.56 -12.66 -4.93
N LEU A 4 -2.15 -11.82 -5.89
CA LEU A 4 -0.74 -11.71 -6.26
C LEU A 4 -0.06 -10.72 -5.30
N LEU A 5 0.90 -11.18 -4.50
CA LEU A 5 1.77 -10.33 -3.71
C LEU A 5 3.11 -10.19 -4.43
N LEU A 6 3.36 -9.01 -4.98
CA LEU A 6 4.66 -8.69 -5.60
C LEU A 6 5.66 -8.35 -4.51
N ASP A 7 6.69 -9.18 -4.37
CA ASP A 7 7.78 -9.00 -3.42
C ASP A 7 8.87 -8.10 -4.01
N ASN A 8 9.03 -6.93 -3.42
CA ASN A 8 10.08 -5.96 -3.77
C ASN A 8 11.37 -6.18 -2.97
N PHE A 9 11.72 -7.43 -2.67
CA PHE A 9 12.88 -7.83 -1.86
C PHE A 9 12.86 -7.24 -0.45
N ASP A 10 11.70 -7.31 0.19
CA ASP A 10 11.49 -6.78 1.53
C ASP A 10 11.37 -7.87 2.59
N SER A 11 11.96 -7.63 3.76
CA SER A 11 11.92 -8.58 4.88
C SER A 11 10.53 -8.82 5.45
N PHE A 12 9.59 -7.87 5.27
CA PHE A 12 8.23 -7.95 5.78
C PHE A 12 7.23 -8.54 4.79
N THR A 13 7.66 -8.87 3.56
CA THR A 13 6.76 -9.44 2.54
C THR A 13 6.04 -10.69 3.04
N PHE A 14 6.75 -11.60 3.71
CA PHE A 14 6.14 -12.84 4.21
C PHE A 14 5.25 -12.63 5.43
N THR A 15 5.53 -11.63 6.27
CA THR A 15 4.63 -11.23 7.36
C THR A 15 3.33 -10.65 6.81
N LEU A 16 3.42 -9.81 5.77
CA LEU A 16 2.26 -9.29 5.05
C LEU A 16 1.45 -10.42 4.40
N ALA A 17 2.12 -11.39 3.75
CA ALA A 17 1.48 -12.56 3.18
C ALA A 17 0.76 -13.39 4.25
N ASP A 18 1.36 -13.57 5.42
CA ASP A 18 0.77 -14.31 6.53
C ASP A 18 -0.49 -13.62 7.06
N TYR A 19 -0.49 -12.31 7.25
CA TYR A 19 -1.67 -11.55 7.65
C TYR A 19 -2.83 -11.69 6.64
N LEU A 20 -2.52 -11.63 5.34
CA LEU A 20 -3.54 -11.82 4.31
C LEU A 20 -4.10 -13.24 4.32
N ARG A 21 -3.25 -14.28 4.57
CA ARG A 21 -3.69 -15.68 4.72
C ARG A 21 -4.56 -15.88 5.96
N GLN A 22 -4.22 -15.27 7.10
CA GLN A 22 -5.06 -15.28 8.31
C GLN A 22 -6.45 -14.69 8.03
N LEU A 23 -6.57 -13.76 7.11
CA LEU A 23 -7.84 -13.18 6.66
C LEU A 23 -8.56 -14.02 5.58
N GLY A 24 -8.06 -15.22 5.27
CA GLY A 24 -8.67 -16.18 4.34
C GLY A 24 -8.31 -15.98 2.88
N ALA A 25 -7.33 -15.15 2.54
CA ALA A 25 -6.85 -15.03 1.17
C ALA A 25 -5.85 -16.14 0.81
N GLU A 26 -5.93 -16.63 -0.43
CA GLU A 26 -4.83 -17.38 -1.05
C GLU A 26 -3.81 -16.38 -1.59
N VAL A 27 -2.53 -16.51 -1.19
CA VAL A 27 -1.50 -15.52 -1.55
C VAL A 27 -0.40 -16.17 -2.38
N LEU A 28 -0.29 -15.71 -3.63
CA LEU A 28 0.78 -16.05 -4.57
C LEU A 28 1.89 -15.01 -4.46
N VAL A 29 3.01 -15.37 -3.89
CA VAL A 29 4.18 -14.46 -3.79
C VAL A 29 5.05 -14.62 -5.04
N ARG A 30 5.38 -13.50 -5.69
CA ARG A 30 6.33 -13.43 -6.81
C ARG A 30 7.26 -12.25 -6.61
N ARG A 31 8.55 -12.44 -6.91
CA ARG A 31 9.54 -11.37 -6.87
C ARG A 31 9.37 -10.40 -8.03
N ASN A 32 9.82 -9.17 -7.84
CA ASN A 32 9.71 -8.12 -8.85
C ASN A 32 10.73 -8.23 -10.00
N ASP A 33 11.63 -9.22 -9.96
CA ASP A 33 12.62 -9.52 -11.00
C ASP A 33 12.11 -10.51 -12.07
N VAL A 34 10.87 -10.99 -11.95
CA VAL A 34 10.27 -11.85 -12.98
C VAL A 34 9.70 -11.04 -14.15
N PRO A 35 9.63 -11.61 -15.37
CA PRO A 35 9.00 -10.95 -16.50
C PRO A 35 7.50 -10.71 -16.28
N LEU A 36 6.96 -9.57 -16.77
CA LEU A 36 5.51 -9.28 -16.70
C LEU A 36 4.65 -10.41 -17.29
N ALA A 37 5.09 -10.99 -18.42
CA ALA A 37 4.39 -12.08 -19.09
C ALA A 37 4.22 -13.35 -18.23
N GLU A 38 5.06 -13.55 -17.21
CA GLU A 38 4.86 -14.62 -16.21
C GLU A 38 3.69 -14.27 -15.29
N LEU A 39 3.62 -13.03 -14.82
CA LEU A 39 2.58 -12.55 -13.93
C LEU A 39 1.20 -12.50 -14.61
N GLU A 40 1.17 -12.12 -15.90
CA GLU A 40 -0.05 -12.08 -16.71
C GLU A 40 -0.71 -13.45 -16.93
N ARG A 41 0.05 -14.54 -16.79
CA ARG A 41 -0.47 -15.94 -16.90
C ARG A 41 -1.06 -16.45 -15.59
N LEU A 42 -0.84 -15.75 -14.49
CA LEU A 42 -1.38 -16.16 -13.19
C LEU A 42 -2.85 -15.78 -13.09
N ASP A 43 -3.61 -16.64 -12.45
CA ASP A 43 -4.99 -16.36 -12.08
C ASP A 43 -5.02 -15.75 -10.67
N PHE A 44 -5.46 -14.48 -10.57
CA PHE A 44 -5.60 -13.74 -9.31
C PHE A 44 -6.71 -12.68 -9.40
N ASP A 45 -7.31 -12.40 -8.25
CA ASP A 45 -8.42 -11.45 -8.11
C ASP A 45 -7.94 -10.03 -7.77
N GLY A 46 -6.78 -9.90 -7.13
CA GLY A 46 -6.24 -8.61 -6.68
C GLY A 46 -4.72 -8.65 -6.50
N ILE A 47 -4.12 -7.48 -6.38
CA ILE A 47 -2.66 -7.30 -6.31
C ILE A 47 -2.29 -6.57 -5.01
N VAL A 48 -1.26 -7.07 -4.34
CA VAL A 48 -0.59 -6.38 -3.24
C VAL A 48 0.84 -6.08 -3.66
N LEU A 49 1.24 -4.82 -3.57
CA LEU A 49 2.59 -4.36 -3.86
C LEU A 49 3.31 -4.19 -2.52
N SER A 50 4.32 -5.00 -2.25
CA SER A 50 5.00 -5.03 -0.96
C SER A 50 5.82 -3.76 -0.69
N PRO A 51 6.23 -3.52 0.55
CA PRO A 51 7.38 -2.66 0.85
C PRO A 51 8.60 -3.09 0.06
N GLY A 52 9.65 -2.25 0.05
CA GLY A 52 10.92 -2.57 -0.57
C GLY A 52 11.91 -1.41 -0.52
N PRO A 53 13.16 -1.65 -0.86
CA PRO A 53 14.19 -0.62 -0.92
C PRO A 53 14.12 0.19 -2.23
N GLY A 54 14.79 1.34 -2.21
CA GLY A 54 15.03 2.16 -3.40
C GLY A 54 13.85 3.04 -3.81
N MET A 55 13.73 3.27 -5.11
CA MET A 55 12.73 4.12 -5.74
C MET A 55 11.69 3.26 -6.46
N PRO A 56 10.41 3.67 -6.48
CA PRO A 56 9.35 2.91 -7.17
C PRO A 56 9.65 2.64 -8.64
N ALA A 57 10.15 3.64 -9.37
CA ALA A 57 10.50 3.51 -10.79
C ALA A 57 11.61 2.47 -11.07
N GLN A 58 12.37 2.05 -10.06
CA GLN A 58 13.47 1.07 -10.14
C GLN A 58 13.08 -0.31 -9.55
N ALA A 59 11.83 -0.50 -9.17
CA ALA A 59 11.34 -1.72 -8.52
C ALA A 59 10.94 -2.81 -9.53
N GLY A 60 11.87 -3.18 -10.40
CA GLY A 60 11.71 -4.27 -11.35
C GLY A 60 10.44 -4.17 -12.20
N VAL A 61 9.63 -5.23 -12.19
CA VAL A 61 8.39 -5.31 -12.97
C VAL A 61 7.23 -4.50 -12.37
N MET A 62 7.36 -3.95 -11.16
CA MET A 62 6.25 -3.29 -10.44
C MET A 62 5.58 -2.17 -11.25
N PRO A 63 6.29 -1.20 -11.88
CA PRO A 63 5.64 -0.17 -12.69
C PRO A 63 4.85 -0.73 -13.87
N ALA A 64 5.38 -1.75 -14.54
CA ALA A 64 4.71 -2.41 -15.66
C ALA A 64 3.48 -3.22 -15.19
N LEU A 65 3.55 -3.87 -14.04
CA LEU A 65 2.43 -4.58 -13.42
C LEU A 65 1.27 -3.62 -13.08
N ILE A 66 1.58 -2.46 -12.48
CA ILE A 66 0.57 -1.43 -12.21
C ILE A 66 -0.09 -1.00 -13.53
N ALA A 67 0.69 -0.66 -14.55
CA ALA A 67 0.17 -0.21 -15.84
C ALA A 67 -0.71 -1.26 -16.54
N ALA A 68 -0.39 -2.54 -16.42
CA ALA A 68 -1.15 -3.63 -17.01
C ALA A 68 -2.51 -3.88 -16.34
N PHE A 69 -2.60 -3.67 -15.01
CA PHE A 69 -3.74 -4.15 -14.23
C PHE A 69 -4.53 -3.08 -13.47
N TYR A 70 -4.12 -1.80 -13.45
CA TYR A 70 -4.76 -0.78 -12.60
C TYR A 70 -6.24 -0.56 -12.88
N GLN A 71 -6.72 -0.85 -14.09
CA GLN A 71 -8.14 -0.70 -14.47
C GLN A 71 -8.96 -1.96 -14.20
N THR A 72 -8.33 -3.12 -14.03
CA THR A 72 -9.01 -4.41 -14.03
C THR A 72 -8.87 -5.19 -12.73
N ARG A 73 -7.95 -4.80 -11.85
CA ARG A 73 -7.70 -5.47 -10.58
C ARG A 73 -7.58 -4.49 -9.43
N PRO A 74 -8.22 -4.76 -8.29
CA PRO A 74 -7.97 -4.00 -7.07
C PRO A 74 -6.51 -4.14 -6.65
N MET A 75 -5.94 -3.04 -6.12
CA MET A 75 -4.56 -3.02 -5.66
C MET A 75 -4.43 -2.38 -4.28
N LEU A 76 -3.51 -2.95 -3.48
CA LEU A 76 -2.99 -2.33 -2.27
C LEU A 76 -1.48 -2.14 -2.40
N GLY A 77 -1.02 -0.91 -2.33
CA GLY A 77 0.40 -0.60 -2.21
C GLY A 77 0.79 -0.36 -0.76
N VAL A 78 1.85 -1.02 -0.28
CA VAL A 78 2.41 -0.82 1.05
C VAL A 78 3.79 -0.19 0.93
N CYS A 79 4.02 0.92 1.61
CA CYS A 79 5.29 1.67 1.65
C CYS A 79 5.81 1.99 0.24
N LEU A 80 6.76 1.23 -0.31
CA LEU A 80 7.23 1.38 -1.69
C LEU A 80 6.08 1.23 -2.70
N GLY A 81 5.18 0.26 -2.50
CA GLY A 81 4.00 0.06 -3.34
C GLY A 81 3.01 1.24 -3.31
N HIS A 82 2.82 1.88 -2.15
CA HIS A 82 2.05 3.11 -2.02
C HIS A 82 2.67 4.26 -2.84
N GLN A 83 3.99 4.41 -2.74
CA GLN A 83 4.73 5.41 -3.52
C GLN A 83 4.62 5.14 -5.02
N ALA A 84 4.68 3.86 -5.43
CA ALA A 84 4.52 3.46 -6.83
C ALA A 84 3.15 3.80 -7.39
N LEU A 85 2.08 3.54 -6.64
CA LEU A 85 0.72 3.94 -7.04
C LEU A 85 0.59 5.46 -7.14
N GLY A 86 1.09 6.20 -6.15
CA GLY A 86 1.05 7.67 -6.20
C GLY A 86 1.84 8.24 -7.38
N GLU A 87 3.05 7.73 -7.63
CA GLU A 87 3.90 8.15 -8.75
C GLU A 87 3.25 7.81 -10.10
N PHE A 88 2.63 6.64 -10.24
CA PHE A 88 1.89 6.23 -11.43
C PHE A 88 0.78 7.22 -11.81
N PHE A 89 0.09 7.79 -10.81
CA PHE A 89 -0.94 8.81 -11.03
C PHE A 89 -0.42 10.24 -11.04
N GLY A 90 0.90 10.45 -11.02
CA GLY A 90 1.55 11.75 -11.23
C GLY A 90 1.99 12.50 -9.97
N SER A 91 1.92 11.87 -8.79
CA SER A 91 2.57 12.42 -7.59
C SER A 91 4.09 12.32 -7.70
N LYS A 92 4.81 13.19 -7.00
CA LYS A 92 6.27 13.10 -6.92
C LYS A 92 6.69 12.37 -5.64
N VAL A 93 7.65 11.47 -5.77
CA VAL A 93 8.34 10.87 -4.62
C VAL A 93 9.46 11.80 -4.19
N VAL A 94 9.44 12.20 -2.92
CA VAL A 94 10.39 13.15 -2.33
C VAL A 94 10.96 12.61 -1.02
N ARG A 95 12.05 13.20 -0.54
CA ARG A 95 12.60 12.84 0.77
C ARG A 95 11.68 13.34 1.88
N ALA A 96 11.41 12.48 2.85
CA ALA A 96 10.75 12.88 4.10
C ALA A 96 11.63 13.85 4.89
N ALA A 97 11.02 14.70 5.71
CA ALA A 97 11.75 15.63 6.58
C ALA A 97 12.70 14.89 7.55
N ARG A 98 12.34 13.68 7.94
CA ARG A 98 13.14 12.79 8.80
C ARG A 98 13.01 11.34 8.32
N PRO A 99 14.13 10.60 8.20
CA PRO A 99 14.06 9.16 7.95
C PRO A 99 13.38 8.44 9.12
N MET A 100 12.49 7.53 8.78
CA MET A 100 11.80 6.66 9.74
C MET A 100 12.32 5.24 9.60
N HIS A 101 12.73 4.64 10.71
CA HIS A 101 13.19 3.25 10.75
C HIS A 101 12.67 2.58 12.02
N GLY A 102 11.60 1.82 11.89
CA GLY A 102 10.92 1.16 13.00
C GLY A 102 10.27 2.14 14.01
N LYS A 103 9.96 3.36 13.57
CA LYS A 103 9.37 4.39 14.44
C LYS A 103 7.86 4.38 14.35
N VAL A 104 7.22 4.55 15.49
CA VAL A 104 5.77 4.73 15.60
C VAL A 104 5.42 6.20 15.48
N SER A 105 4.41 6.51 14.69
CA SER A 105 3.79 7.84 14.62
C SER A 105 2.29 7.69 14.84
N GLU A 106 1.66 8.71 15.42
CA GLU A 106 0.22 8.81 15.38
C GLU A 106 -0.23 9.25 13.98
N MET A 107 -1.23 8.56 13.46
CA MET A 107 -1.89 8.85 12.21
C MET A 107 -3.35 9.23 12.46
N ARG A 108 -3.81 10.29 11.81
CA ARG A 108 -5.23 10.64 11.74
C ARG A 108 -5.78 10.22 10.38
N CYS A 109 -6.85 9.44 10.38
CA CYS A 109 -7.50 8.93 9.18
C CYS A 109 -8.97 9.37 9.08
N ASP A 110 -9.49 9.37 7.86
CA ASP A 110 -10.91 9.56 7.60
C ASP A 110 -11.65 8.23 7.80
N THR A 111 -12.41 8.13 8.89
CA THR A 111 -13.16 6.92 9.25
C THR A 111 -14.42 6.70 8.42
N SER A 112 -14.83 7.67 7.58
CA SER A 112 -15.89 7.48 6.59
C SER A 112 -15.43 6.68 5.37
N GLU A 113 -14.11 6.60 5.17
CA GLU A 113 -13.52 5.83 4.09
C GLU A 113 -13.51 4.32 4.42
N PRO A 114 -13.90 3.46 3.47
CA PRO A 114 -14.02 2.02 3.71
C PRO A 114 -12.76 1.37 4.29
N LEU A 115 -11.58 1.83 3.91
CA LEU A 115 -10.30 1.31 4.41
C LEU A 115 -10.16 1.45 5.94
N PHE A 116 -10.74 2.50 6.52
CA PHE A 116 -10.67 2.81 7.95
C PHE A 116 -12.01 2.65 8.69
N ALA A 117 -13.00 2.04 8.04
CA ALA A 117 -14.32 1.82 8.65
C ALA A 117 -14.22 1.02 9.95
N GLY A 118 -14.86 1.51 11.00
CA GLY A 118 -14.88 0.87 12.32
C GLY A 118 -13.60 1.00 13.14
N LEU A 119 -12.62 1.79 12.67
CA LEU A 119 -11.35 2.02 13.37
C LEU A 119 -11.33 3.39 14.07
N PRO A 120 -10.44 3.59 15.08
CA PRO A 120 -10.24 4.90 15.66
C PRO A 120 -9.73 5.92 14.64
N ALA A 121 -10.24 7.15 14.70
CA ALA A 121 -9.80 8.25 13.84
C ALA A 121 -8.32 8.60 14.03
N THR A 122 -7.75 8.33 15.20
CA THR A 122 -6.33 8.49 15.50
C THR A 122 -5.78 7.18 16.01
N GLN A 123 -4.67 6.70 15.42
CA GLN A 123 -4.09 5.40 15.75
C GLN A 123 -2.59 5.36 15.47
N PRO A 124 -1.82 4.52 16.21
CA PRO A 124 -0.40 4.36 16.00
C PRO A 124 -0.13 3.53 14.74
N VAL A 125 0.87 3.95 13.95
CA VAL A 125 1.37 3.24 12.77
C VAL A 125 2.89 3.18 12.77
N THR A 126 3.44 2.06 12.32
CA THR A 126 4.89 1.84 12.23
C THR A 126 5.40 2.25 10.85
N ARG A 127 6.51 2.97 10.83
CA ARG A 127 7.08 3.56 9.62
C ARG A 127 8.54 3.13 9.42
N TYR A 128 8.90 2.75 8.17
CA TYR A 128 10.25 2.32 7.76
C TYR A 128 10.72 3.01 6.47
N HIS A 129 10.42 4.30 6.30
CA HIS A 129 10.68 4.99 5.03
C HIS A 129 11.45 6.29 5.22
N SER A 130 12.22 6.67 4.22
CA SER A 130 12.88 7.97 4.05
C SER A 130 12.31 8.78 2.89
N LEU A 131 11.40 8.19 2.12
CA LEU A 131 10.71 8.80 0.99
C LEU A 131 9.21 8.84 1.26
N ILE A 132 8.55 9.86 0.72
CA ILE A 132 7.11 10.10 0.81
C ILE A 132 6.59 10.64 -0.53
N LEU A 133 5.29 10.59 -0.71
CA LEU A 133 4.64 11.33 -1.80
C LEU A 133 4.47 12.80 -1.41
N SER A 134 4.76 13.70 -2.37
CA SER A 134 4.53 15.13 -2.17
C SER A 134 3.05 15.47 -2.33
N GLU A 135 2.59 16.49 -1.61
CA GLU A 135 1.31 17.12 -1.82
C GLU A 135 1.46 18.50 -2.47
N PRO A 136 0.46 19.03 -3.21
CA PRO A 136 -0.86 18.44 -3.40
C PRO A 136 -0.85 17.21 -4.30
N LEU A 137 -1.76 16.25 -4.01
CA LEU A 137 -1.96 15.07 -4.83
C LEU A 137 -2.64 15.42 -6.16
N PRO A 138 -2.45 14.61 -7.23
CA PRO A 138 -3.24 14.70 -8.46
C PRO A 138 -4.74 14.56 -8.18
N THR A 139 -5.57 15.19 -9.00
CA THR A 139 -7.03 15.23 -8.81
C THR A 139 -7.72 13.86 -8.85
N THR A 140 -7.04 12.85 -9.41
CA THR A 140 -7.51 11.46 -9.48
C THR A 140 -7.30 10.69 -8.18
N VAL A 141 -6.49 11.23 -7.26
CA VAL A 141 -6.10 10.57 -6.00
C VAL A 141 -6.63 11.37 -4.81
N LEU A 142 -7.09 10.68 -3.79
CA LEU A 142 -7.57 11.24 -2.53
C LEU A 142 -6.61 10.87 -1.39
N ALA A 143 -6.28 11.84 -0.56
CA ALA A 143 -5.61 11.60 0.71
C ALA A 143 -6.64 11.07 1.73
N LEU A 144 -6.31 9.97 2.42
CA LEU A 144 -7.18 9.33 3.41
C LEU A 144 -6.66 9.49 4.84
N ALA A 145 -5.36 9.67 5.00
CA ALA A 145 -4.73 9.76 6.31
C ALA A 145 -3.41 10.53 6.26
N HIS A 146 -3.11 11.21 7.36
CA HIS A 146 -1.84 11.92 7.57
C HIS A 146 -1.31 11.65 8.97
N THR A 147 0.01 11.81 9.17
CA THR A 147 0.55 11.87 10.52
C THR A 147 0.02 13.10 11.26
N THR A 148 -0.09 12.99 12.59
CA THR A 148 -0.37 14.15 13.45
C THR A 148 0.93 14.93 13.69
N GLY A 149 0.81 16.24 13.96
CA GLY A 149 1.96 17.09 14.27
C GLY A 149 2.10 18.29 13.34
N PRO A 150 3.18 19.09 13.51
CA PRO A 150 3.34 20.36 12.80
C PRO A 150 3.69 20.25 11.31
N GLN A 151 4.17 19.10 10.88
CA GLN A 151 4.47 18.78 9.49
C GLN A 151 3.81 17.43 9.16
N PRO A 152 2.50 17.42 8.85
CA PRO A 152 1.79 16.19 8.51
C PRO A 152 2.37 15.57 7.24
N GLU A 153 2.56 14.25 7.24
CA GLU A 153 2.97 13.48 6.07
C GLU A 153 1.82 12.55 5.65
N LEU A 154 1.62 12.41 4.35
CA LEU A 154 0.59 11.51 3.80
C LEU A 154 0.87 10.07 4.21
N MET A 155 -0.12 9.41 4.82
CA MET A 155 -0.03 8.04 5.29
C MET A 155 -0.93 7.06 4.54
N ALA A 156 -1.99 7.54 3.89
CA ALA A 156 -2.82 6.69 3.06
C ALA A 156 -3.47 7.48 1.93
N LEU A 157 -3.66 6.80 0.81
CA LEU A 157 -4.36 7.34 -0.35
C LEU A 157 -5.28 6.28 -0.98
N ARG A 158 -6.20 6.75 -1.81
CA ARG A 158 -6.88 5.90 -2.80
C ARG A 158 -7.09 6.62 -4.12
N HIS A 159 -7.28 5.85 -5.19
CA HIS A 159 -7.80 6.39 -6.43
C HIS A 159 -9.28 6.78 -6.24
N ARG A 160 -9.72 7.84 -6.90
CA ARG A 160 -11.07 8.39 -6.69
C ARG A 160 -12.20 7.42 -7.09
N THR A 161 -11.99 6.67 -8.16
CA THR A 161 -13.01 5.80 -8.77
C THR A 161 -12.61 4.33 -8.89
N LEU A 162 -11.31 4.02 -8.91
CA LEU A 162 -10.81 2.65 -9.01
C LEU A 162 -10.49 2.09 -7.61
N PRO A 163 -10.56 0.77 -7.40
CA PRO A 163 -10.29 0.12 -6.11
C PRO A 163 -8.77 0.00 -5.85
N LEU A 164 -8.06 1.13 -5.94
CA LEU A 164 -6.63 1.22 -5.76
C LEU A 164 -6.34 2.02 -4.49
N TYR A 165 -5.68 1.39 -3.53
CA TYR A 165 -5.36 1.94 -2.21
C TYR A 165 -3.86 1.89 -1.97
N GLY A 166 -3.35 2.82 -1.18
CA GLY A 166 -1.96 2.81 -0.75
C GLY A 166 -1.83 3.25 0.69
N VAL A 167 -0.96 2.58 1.45
CA VAL A 167 -0.58 2.95 2.82
C VAL A 167 0.93 3.12 2.90
N GLN A 168 1.40 4.26 3.44
CA GLN A 168 2.83 4.55 3.57
C GLN A 168 3.46 3.82 4.75
N PHE A 169 2.68 3.48 5.75
CA PHE A 169 3.08 2.71 6.93
C PHE A 169 3.01 1.20 6.67
N HIS A 170 3.49 0.42 7.61
CA HIS A 170 3.53 -1.04 7.56
C HIS A 170 2.36 -1.63 8.37
N PRO A 171 1.26 -2.08 7.73
CA PRO A 171 0.13 -2.68 8.44
C PRO A 171 0.48 -4.03 9.06
N GLU A 172 1.50 -4.72 8.56
CA GLU A 172 2.01 -5.99 9.07
C GLU A 172 2.94 -5.86 10.28
N ALA A 173 3.34 -4.64 10.62
CA ALA A 173 4.22 -4.40 11.76
C ALA A 173 3.48 -4.50 13.09
N LEU A 174 4.09 -5.15 14.07
CA LEU A 174 3.51 -5.44 15.39
C LEU A 174 2.94 -4.19 16.11
N LEU A 175 3.61 -3.04 15.96
CA LEU A 175 3.20 -1.79 16.62
C LEU A 175 2.17 -0.98 15.79
N THR A 176 1.73 -1.49 14.65
CA THR A 176 0.56 -0.98 13.92
C THR A 176 -0.68 -1.72 14.45
N THR A 177 -1.24 -1.23 15.54
CA THR A 177 -2.25 -1.93 16.36
C THR A 177 -3.46 -2.42 15.57
N HIS A 178 -3.90 -1.67 14.56
CA HIS A 178 -5.07 -2.01 13.75
C HIS A 178 -4.71 -2.53 12.34
N GLY A 179 -3.46 -2.94 12.11
CA GLY A 179 -2.97 -3.33 10.79
C GLY A 179 -3.76 -4.46 10.15
N LEU A 180 -4.07 -5.52 10.90
CA LEU A 180 -4.88 -6.64 10.41
C LEU A 180 -6.30 -6.20 10.03
N ALA A 181 -6.90 -5.28 10.80
CA ALA A 181 -8.24 -4.75 10.51
C ALA A 181 -8.24 -3.87 9.25
N ILE A 182 -7.19 -3.08 9.01
CA ILE A 182 -7.01 -2.30 7.78
C ILE A 182 -6.94 -3.23 6.56
N LEU A 183 -6.14 -4.30 6.64
CA LEU A 183 -6.06 -5.31 5.58
C LEU A 183 -7.40 -6.02 5.34
N ALA A 184 -8.13 -6.36 6.42
CA ALA A 184 -9.47 -6.93 6.32
C ALA A 184 -10.47 -5.97 5.63
N ASN A 185 -10.40 -4.68 5.95
CA ASN A 185 -11.23 -3.67 5.30
C ASN A 185 -10.89 -3.55 3.81
N TRP A 186 -9.59 -3.55 3.45
CA TRP A 186 -9.19 -3.54 2.05
C TRP A 186 -9.72 -4.76 1.28
N LEU A 187 -9.63 -5.96 1.85
CA LEU A 187 -10.20 -7.16 1.22
C LEU A 187 -11.71 -7.04 0.95
N ARG A 188 -12.45 -6.38 1.84
CA ARG A 188 -13.88 -6.10 1.61
C ARG A 188 -14.08 -5.11 0.47
N CYS A 189 -13.21 -4.09 0.33
CA CYS A 189 -13.26 -3.15 -0.79
C CYS A 189 -13.07 -3.85 -2.15
N CYS A 190 -12.34 -4.98 -2.19
CA CYS A 190 -12.12 -5.75 -3.41
C CYS A 190 -13.35 -6.54 -3.89
N ILE A 191 -14.30 -6.83 -3.00
CA ILE A 191 -15.49 -7.68 -3.31
C ILE A 191 -16.67 -6.84 -3.84
N ILE A 192 -16.64 -5.52 -3.64
CA ILE A 192 -17.75 -4.60 -3.96
C ILE A 192 -17.64 -4.06 -5.40
N VAL A 193 -16.68 -4.52 -6.19
CA VAL A 193 -16.43 -4.06 -7.57
C VAL A 193 -17.10 -4.99 -8.60
#